data_480325025631e190891175fe40a623c6
#
_entry.id   480325025631e190891175fe40a623c6
#
_cell.length_a   1.000
_cell.length_b   1.000
_cell.length_c   1.000
_cell.angle_alpha   90.00
_cell.angle_beta   90.00
_cell.angle_gamma   90.00
#
_symmetry.space_group_name_H-M   'P 1'
#
loop_
_entity.id
_entity.type
_entity.pdbx_description
1 polymer ?
#
loop_
_entity_poly.entity_id
_entity_poly.type
_entity_poly.pdbx_seq_one_letter_code
_entity_poly.pdbx_strand_id
1 'polypeptide(L)'
;MERKTPKKKKKYLLVLPNQKRKRLKKEVAKASERIDLTNKGIGPITSVTLDAEINSAMALKGEEVFKAKCTACHKIGKKFIGPAPNKILERRTPEWVMNMILNPEEMTQKDPLAKQLLIEFNGSPMANQGLTEKEARSILEYFRTLE
;
A
#
# COMPACT_ATOMS: atom_id res chain seq x y z
N MET A 1 -21.94 -1.92 -16.79
CA MET A 1 -20.54 -2.42 -16.69
C MET A 1 -20.50 -3.68 -15.85
N GLU A 2 -20.32 -4.85 -16.45
CA GLU A 2 -20.22 -6.11 -15.69
C GLU A 2 -18.95 -6.17 -14.87
N ARG A 3 -19.05 -6.31 -13.56
CA ARG A 3 -17.95 -6.61 -12.67
C ARG A 3 -17.45 -8.02 -12.93
N LYS A 4 -16.36 -8.17 -13.67
CA LYS A 4 -15.73 -9.48 -13.88
C LYS A 4 -15.22 -10.02 -12.54
N THR A 5 -15.87 -11.09 -12.05
CA THR A 5 -15.52 -11.76 -10.79
C THR A 5 -14.09 -12.34 -10.82
N PRO A 6 -13.43 -12.56 -9.66
CA PRO A 6 -12.08 -13.12 -9.58
C PRO A 6 -11.91 -14.45 -10.31
N LYS A 7 -12.97 -15.26 -10.40
CA LYS A 7 -12.97 -16.54 -11.13
C LYS A 7 -12.75 -16.38 -12.64
N LYS A 8 -13.28 -15.30 -13.27
CA LYS A 8 -13.08 -15.02 -14.70
C LYS A 8 -11.63 -14.61 -15.02
N LYS A 9 -10.95 -13.87 -14.11
CA LYS A 9 -9.54 -13.50 -14.28
C LYS A 9 -8.58 -14.70 -14.19
N LYS A 10 -8.85 -15.65 -13.28
CA LYS A 10 -8.09 -16.90 -13.20
C LYS A 10 -8.20 -17.73 -14.47
N LYS A 11 -9.40 -17.79 -15.05
CA LYS A 11 -9.67 -18.54 -16.30
C LYS A 11 -8.98 -17.88 -17.51
N TYR A 12 -8.94 -16.54 -17.58
CA TYR A 12 -8.25 -15.80 -18.63
C TYR A 12 -6.73 -16.02 -18.62
N LEU A 13 -6.11 -16.01 -17.43
CA LEU A 13 -4.68 -16.29 -17.26
C LEU A 13 -4.29 -17.71 -17.69
N LEU A 14 -5.19 -18.68 -17.54
CA LEU A 14 -4.93 -20.07 -17.93
C LEU A 14 -4.94 -20.30 -19.46
N VAL A 15 -5.60 -19.41 -20.21
CA VAL A 15 -5.71 -19.49 -21.68
C VAL A 15 -4.52 -18.81 -22.38
N LEU A 16 -3.74 -18.00 -21.67
CA LEU A 16 -2.59 -17.30 -22.25
C LEU A 16 -1.38 -18.24 -22.43
N PRO A 17 -0.57 -18.04 -23.49
CA PRO A 17 0.70 -18.75 -23.65
C PRO A 17 1.57 -18.61 -22.40
N ASN A 18 2.29 -19.69 -22.05
CA ASN A 18 3.03 -19.78 -20.78
C ASN A 18 4.00 -18.62 -20.54
N GLN A 19 4.66 -18.13 -21.60
CA GLN A 19 5.56 -16.97 -21.51
C GLN A 19 4.82 -15.67 -21.18
N LYS A 20 3.66 -15.43 -21.78
CA LYS A 20 2.83 -14.25 -21.53
C LYS A 20 2.25 -14.27 -20.09
N ARG A 21 1.90 -15.46 -19.62
CA ARG A 21 1.45 -15.70 -18.24
C ARG A 21 2.57 -15.44 -17.23
N LYS A 22 3.79 -15.92 -17.50
CA LYS A 22 4.96 -15.65 -16.65
C LYS A 22 5.32 -14.18 -16.59
N ARG A 23 5.26 -13.48 -17.74
CA ARG A 23 5.51 -12.03 -17.82
C ARG A 23 4.49 -11.22 -17.00
N LEU A 24 3.19 -11.51 -17.17
CA LEU A 24 2.12 -10.84 -16.40
C LEU A 24 2.24 -11.10 -14.89
N LYS A 25 2.56 -12.34 -14.49
CA LYS A 25 2.82 -12.65 -13.08
C LYS A 25 4.03 -11.91 -12.54
N LYS A 26 5.10 -11.77 -13.34
CA LYS A 26 6.31 -11.04 -12.95
C LYS A 26 6.07 -9.54 -12.83
N GLU A 27 5.26 -8.95 -13.72
CA GLU A 27 4.87 -7.53 -13.66
C GLU A 27 4.02 -7.25 -12.42
N VAL A 28 3.06 -8.10 -12.11
CA VAL A 28 2.20 -7.98 -10.91
C VAL A 28 2.99 -8.25 -9.63
N ALA A 29 3.89 -9.24 -9.65
CA ALA A 29 4.72 -9.59 -8.49
C ALA A 29 5.72 -8.50 -8.08
N LYS A 30 5.91 -7.49 -8.91
CA LYS A 30 6.82 -6.35 -8.66
C LYS A 30 6.09 -5.04 -8.33
N ALA A 31 4.80 -5.07 -8.06
CA ALA A 31 4.04 -3.87 -7.72
C ALA A 31 4.59 -3.20 -6.45
N SER A 32 5.01 -3.99 -5.45
CA SER A 32 5.63 -3.50 -4.21
C SER A 32 6.99 -2.80 -4.43
N GLU A 33 7.70 -3.15 -5.50
CA GLU A 33 9.00 -2.56 -5.85
C GLU A 33 8.88 -1.37 -6.81
N ARG A 34 7.72 -1.20 -7.45
CA ARG A 34 7.50 -0.15 -8.45
C ARG A 34 7.59 1.23 -7.82
N ILE A 35 8.32 2.13 -8.47
CA ILE A 35 8.40 3.53 -8.08
C ILE A 35 7.33 4.32 -8.85
N ASP A 36 6.46 4.98 -8.13
CA ASP A 36 5.49 5.93 -8.65
C ASP A 36 5.34 7.09 -7.65
N LEU A 37 5.99 8.19 -7.96
CA LEU A 37 6.02 9.40 -7.15
C LEU A 37 5.07 10.49 -7.68
N THR A 38 4.12 10.12 -8.53
CA THR A 38 3.11 11.02 -9.08
C THR A 38 1.70 10.65 -8.65
N ASN A 39 1.45 9.37 -8.39
CA ASN A 39 0.15 8.87 -7.95
C ASN A 39 -0.12 9.24 -6.49
N LYS A 40 -1.14 10.05 -6.26
CA LYS A 40 -1.57 10.46 -4.91
C LYS A 40 -2.61 9.53 -4.30
N GLY A 41 -3.06 8.53 -5.03
CA GLY A 41 -4.11 7.63 -4.59
C GLY A 41 -5.49 8.25 -4.59
N ILE A 42 -6.39 7.60 -3.89
CA ILE A 42 -7.81 7.97 -3.80
C ILE A 42 -8.21 8.00 -2.33
N GLY A 43 -8.70 9.12 -1.87
CA GLY A 43 -9.11 9.30 -0.48
C GLY A 43 -9.12 10.77 -0.05
N PRO A 44 -9.19 11.02 1.26
CA PRO A 44 -9.33 12.38 1.78
C PRO A 44 -8.04 13.23 1.66
N ILE A 45 -6.89 12.60 1.46
CA ILE A 45 -5.60 13.30 1.45
C ILE A 45 -5.26 13.73 0.03
N THR A 46 -5.21 15.03 -0.20
CA THR A 46 -4.89 15.64 -1.50
C THR A 46 -3.50 16.26 -1.54
N SER A 47 -2.95 16.63 -0.40
CA SER A 47 -1.63 17.22 -0.26
C SER A 47 -1.05 16.95 1.11
N VAL A 48 0.24 16.64 1.16
CA VAL A 48 1.01 16.48 2.39
C VAL A 48 2.29 17.28 2.29
N THR A 49 2.55 18.14 3.29
CA THR A 49 3.82 18.82 3.44
C THR A 49 4.67 18.06 4.45
N LEU A 50 5.88 17.70 4.05
CA LEU A 50 6.87 17.08 4.91
C LEU A 50 7.98 18.08 5.22
N ASP A 51 8.27 18.29 6.49
CA ASP A 51 9.43 19.05 6.91
C ASP A 51 10.72 18.31 6.53
N ALA A 52 11.82 19.05 6.35
CA ALA A 52 13.11 18.46 6.01
C ALA A 52 13.59 17.49 7.11
N GLU A 53 13.34 17.83 8.36
CA GLU A 53 13.67 17.01 9.52
C GLU A 53 12.48 16.16 9.97
N ILE A 54 12.77 14.98 10.50
CA ILE A 54 11.77 14.08 11.06
C ILE A 54 11.33 14.63 12.44
N ASN A 55 10.02 14.77 12.62
CA ASN A 55 9.46 15.11 13.92
C ASN A 55 9.44 13.87 14.82
N SER A 56 10.38 13.80 15.74
CA SER A 56 10.58 12.64 16.61
C SER A 56 9.37 12.32 17.50
N ALA A 57 8.70 13.33 18.03
CA ALA A 57 7.50 13.13 18.86
C ALA A 57 6.34 12.54 18.04
N MET A 58 6.14 13.05 16.83
CA MET A 58 5.15 12.53 15.90
C MET A 58 5.50 11.10 15.46
N ALA A 59 6.76 10.82 15.16
CA ALA A 59 7.23 9.49 14.77
C ALA A 59 7.03 8.45 15.89
N LEU A 60 7.30 8.80 17.14
CA LEU A 60 7.02 7.93 18.30
C LEU A 60 5.53 7.62 18.44
N LYS A 61 4.68 8.63 18.25
CA LYS A 61 3.22 8.42 18.24
C LYS A 61 2.77 7.50 17.09
N GLY A 62 3.35 7.68 15.92
CA GLY A 62 3.12 6.81 14.76
C GLY A 62 3.55 5.37 15.02
N GLU A 63 4.69 5.18 15.66
CA GLU A 63 5.16 3.85 16.07
C GLU A 63 4.19 3.15 17.03
N GLU A 64 3.66 3.86 18.03
CA GLU A 64 2.64 3.32 18.93
C GLU A 64 1.39 2.85 18.20
N VAL A 65 0.86 3.69 17.30
CA VAL A 65 -0.33 3.34 16.52
C VAL A 65 -0.04 2.18 15.58
N PHE A 66 1.13 2.17 14.91
CA PHE A 66 1.55 1.08 14.05
C PHE A 66 1.62 -0.26 14.81
N LYS A 67 2.25 -0.28 15.97
CA LYS A 67 2.34 -1.49 16.82
C LYS A 67 0.98 -2.00 17.23
N ALA A 68 0.04 -1.11 17.53
CA ALA A 68 -1.31 -1.49 17.96
C ALA A 68 -2.23 -1.96 16.82
N LYS A 69 -2.08 -1.39 15.62
CA LYS A 69 -3.08 -1.53 14.53
C LYS A 69 -2.56 -2.22 13.27
N CYS A 70 -1.25 -2.28 13.05
CA CYS A 70 -0.69 -2.68 11.76
C CYS A 70 0.13 -3.98 11.81
N THR A 71 0.65 -4.38 12.97
CA THR A 71 1.61 -5.48 13.12
C THR A 71 1.02 -6.87 12.88
N ALA A 72 -0.30 -7.02 12.88
CA ALA A 72 -0.95 -8.27 12.51
C ALA A 72 -0.66 -8.64 11.04
N CYS A 73 -0.47 -7.65 10.15
CA CYS A 73 -0.30 -7.84 8.71
C CYS A 73 1.02 -7.30 8.17
N HIS A 74 1.65 -6.32 8.83
CA HIS A 74 2.88 -5.68 8.38
C HIS A 74 4.02 -5.90 9.36
N LYS A 75 5.19 -6.25 8.83
CA LYS A 75 6.43 -6.39 9.61
C LYS A 75 7.49 -5.46 9.05
N ILE A 76 8.29 -4.88 9.96
CA ILE A 76 9.42 -4.06 9.58
C ILE A 76 10.50 -4.95 8.96
N GLY A 77 11.06 -4.51 7.84
CA GLY A 77 12.20 -5.14 7.18
C GLY A 77 11.89 -6.40 6.39
N LYS A 78 10.65 -6.87 6.35
CA LYS A 78 10.30 -8.06 5.58
C LYS A 78 8.84 -8.09 5.10
N LYS A 79 8.64 -8.78 3.99
CA LYS A 79 7.31 -9.16 3.51
C LYS A 79 6.63 -10.11 4.52
N PHE A 80 5.36 -9.87 4.76
CA PHE A 80 4.51 -10.73 5.59
C PHE A 80 3.15 -10.89 4.92
N ILE A 81 2.03 -10.68 5.61
CA ILE A 81 0.71 -10.65 4.97
C ILE A 81 0.61 -9.43 4.04
N GLY A 82 1.13 -8.27 4.47
CA GLY A 82 1.31 -7.08 3.68
C GLY A 82 2.79 -6.75 3.42
N PRO A 83 3.07 -5.69 2.62
CA PRO A 83 4.43 -5.25 2.35
C PRO A 83 5.11 -4.63 3.58
N ALA A 84 6.45 -4.70 3.62
CA ALA A 84 7.25 -3.95 4.59
C ALA A 84 7.14 -2.44 4.30
N PRO A 85 6.96 -1.59 5.32
CA PRO A 85 6.86 -0.14 5.14
C PRO A 85 8.21 0.55 4.92
N ASN A 86 9.32 -0.17 5.07
CA ASN A 86 10.66 0.40 4.93
C ASN A 86 10.84 1.09 3.59
N LYS A 87 11.41 2.31 3.61
CA LYS A 87 11.69 3.13 2.42
C LYS A 87 10.48 3.38 1.51
N ILE A 88 9.28 3.40 2.10
CA ILE A 88 8.03 3.52 1.31
C ILE A 88 7.98 4.83 0.51
N LEU A 89 8.52 5.92 1.05
CA LEU A 89 8.52 7.23 0.39
C LEU A 89 9.53 7.34 -0.77
N GLU A 90 10.42 6.37 -0.92
CA GLU A 90 11.23 6.25 -2.15
C GLU A 90 10.40 5.71 -3.33
N ARG A 91 9.26 5.08 -3.07
CA ARG A 91 8.40 4.42 -4.08
C ARG A 91 7.01 5.01 -4.23
N ARG A 92 6.52 5.70 -3.21
CA ARG A 92 5.14 6.22 -3.12
C ARG A 92 5.14 7.68 -2.68
N THR A 93 4.14 8.42 -3.13
CA THR A 93 3.88 9.74 -2.56
C THR A 93 3.37 9.63 -1.12
N PRO A 94 3.62 10.63 -0.27
CA PRO A 94 3.06 10.66 1.08
C PRO A 94 1.53 10.63 1.08
N GLU A 95 0.88 11.25 0.10
CA GLU A 95 -0.57 11.23 -0.07
C GLU A 95 -1.09 9.83 -0.35
N TRP A 96 -0.44 9.09 -1.24
CA TRP A 96 -0.80 7.71 -1.54
C TRP A 96 -0.73 6.82 -0.31
N VAL A 97 0.34 6.95 0.48
CA VAL A 97 0.54 6.17 1.71
C VAL A 97 -0.56 6.47 2.73
N MET A 98 -0.87 7.74 2.96
CA MET A 98 -1.92 8.12 3.90
C MET A 98 -3.30 7.69 3.42
N ASN A 99 -3.61 7.83 2.13
CA ASN A 99 -4.87 7.36 1.56
C ASN A 99 -5.01 5.84 1.64
N MET A 100 -3.92 5.08 1.48
CA MET A 100 -3.95 3.62 1.66
C MET A 100 -4.25 3.23 3.11
N ILE A 101 -3.76 3.99 4.09
CA ILE A 101 -4.05 3.78 5.52
C ILE A 101 -5.51 4.14 5.84
N LEU A 102 -6.00 5.26 5.33
CA LEU A 102 -7.31 5.82 5.68
C LEU A 102 -8.47 5.24 4.86
N ASN A 103 -8.22 4.83 3.63
CA ASN A 103 -9.25 4.45 2.66
C ASN A 103 -8.84 3.19 1.84
N PRO A 104 -8.46 2.11 2.51
CA PRO A 104 -7.87 0.95 1.82
C PRO A 104 -8.84 0.25 0.87
N GLU A 105 -10.13 0.21 1.17
CA GLU A 105 -11.13 -0.45 0.33
C GLU A 105 -11.28 0.23 -1.02
N GLU A 106 -11.47 1.54 -1.04
CA GLU A 106 -11.62 2.30 -2.28
C GLU A 106 -10.30 2.33 -3.07
N MET A 107 -9.16 2.46 -2.37
CA MET A 107 -7.84 2.36 -2.96
C MET A 107 -7.67 1.06 -3.74
N THR A 108 -7.95 -0.09 -3.15
CA THR A 108 -7.82 -1.39 -3.82
C THR A 108 -8.87 -1.61 -4.92
N GLN A 109 -9.97 -0.89 -4.89
CA GLN A 109 -10.99 -0.95 -5.94
C GLN A 109 -10.67 -0.08 -7.15
N LYS A 110 -10.09 1.10 -6.96
CA LYS A 110 -9.97 2.14 -7.98
C LYS A 110 -8.53 2.48 -8.36
N ASP A 111 -7.60 2.45 -7.42
CA ASP A 111 -6.19 2.75 -7.70
C ASP A 111 -5.49 1.55 -8.35
N PRO A 112 -4.90 1.70 -9.56
CA PRO A 112 -4.29 0.58 -10.27
C PRO A 112 -3.14 -0.09 -9.52
N LEU A 113 -2.34 0.70 -8.80
CA LEU A 113 -1.19 0.19 -8.05
C LEU A 113 -1.62 -0.57 -6.81
N ALA A 114 -2.61 -0.05 -6.06
CA ALA A 114 -3.19 -0.75 -4.91
C ALA A 114 -3.87 -2.07 -5.32
N LYS A 115 -4.53 -2.10 -6.48
CA LYS A 115 -5.08 -3.35 -7.05
C LYS A 115 -3.99 -4.39 -7.31
N GLN A 116 -2.88 -3.97 -7.87
CA GLN A 116 -1.77 -4.87 -8.19
C GLN A 116 -1.08 -5.38 -6.93
N LEU A 117 -0.93 -4.53 -5.92
CA LEU A 117 -0.45 -4.94 -4.59
C LEU A 117 -1.37 -5.98 -3.95
N LEU A 118 -2.67 -5.79 -4.01
CA LEU A 118 -3.64 -6.77 -3.50
C LEU A 118 -3.45 -8.14 -4.17
N ILE A 119 -3.20 -8.17 -5.48
CA ILE A 119 -2.94 -9.41 -6.23
C ILE A 119 -1.59 -10.01 -5.82
N GLU A 120 -0.55 -9.21 -5.71
CA GLU A 120 0.79 -9.65 -5.29
C GLU A 120 0.78 -10.28 -3.90
N PHE A 121 0.01 -9.71 -2.98
CA PHE A 121 -0.16 -10.20 -1.62
C PHE A 121 -1.35 -11.17 -1.46
N ASN A 122 -1.59 -12.00 -2.48
CA ASN A 122 -2.53 -13.12 -2.47
C ASN A 122 -4.00 -12.73 -2.24
N GLY A 123 -4.37 -11.50 -2.52
CA GLY A 123 -5.73 -11.01 -2.34
C GLY A 123 -6.11 -10.75 -0.88
N SER A 124 -5.13 -10.70 0.03
CA SER A 124 -5.35 -10.32 1.43
C SER A 124 -5.67 -8.84 1.53
N PRO A 125 -6.89 -8.43 1.85
CA PRO A 125 -7.26 -7.03 1.89
C PRO A 125 -6.67 -6.34 3.13
N MET A 126 -6.30 -5.07 2.97
CA MET A 126 -5.99 -4.21 4.09
C MET A 126 -7.30 -3.73 4.72
N ALA A 127 -7.49 -4.00 6.01
CA ALA A 127 -8.67 -3.56 6.74
C ALA A 127 -8.55 -2.07 7.12
N ASN A 128 -9.68 -1.36 7.04
CA ASN A 128 -9.77 0.00 7.57
C ASN A 128 -9.71 -0.05 9.10
N GLN A 129 -8.72 0.62 9.69
CA GLN A 129 -8.52 0.65 11.14
C GLN A 129 -9.27 1.78 11.84
N GLY A 130 -10.04 2.59 11.10
CA GLY A 130 -10.79 3.72 11.65
C GLY A 130 -9.90 4.84 12.20
N LEU A 131 -8.72 5.02 11.63
CA LEU A 131 -7.76 6.05 12.08
C LEU A 131 -8.18 7.44 11.62
N THR A 132 -7.77 8.43 12.42
CA THR A 132 -7.85 9.85 12.03
C THR A 132 -6.72 10.22 11.08
N GLU A 133 -6.88 11.32 10.36
CA GLU A 133 -5.81 11.87 9.50
C GLU A 133 -4.54 12.18 10.30
N LYS A 134 -4.69 12.64 11.53
CA LYS A 134 -3.58 12.92 12.44
C LYS A 134 -2.81 11.63 12.81
N GLU A 135 -3.50 10.55 13.06
CA GLU A 135 -2.87 9.24 13.33
C GLU A 135 -2.18 8.70 12.09
N ALA A 136 -2.84 8.77 10.93
CA ALA A 136 -2.22 8.39 9.66
C ALA A 136 -0.96 9.23 9.34
N ARG A 137 -1.01 10.55 9.62
CA ARG A 137 0.16 11.42 9.46
C ARG A 137 1.30 11.03 10.42
N SER A 138 0.97 10.63 11.64
CA SER A 138 1.96 10.15 12.62
C SER A 138 2.61 8.84 12.17
N ILE A 139 1.83 7.91 11.61
CA ILE A 139 2.37 6.67 11.03
C ILE A 139 3.29 6.98 9.86
N LEU A 140 2.92 7.92 8.99
CA LEU A 140 3.78 8.36 7.89
C LEU A 140 5.13 8.91 8.41
N GLU A 141 5.11 9.68 9.48
CA GLU A 141 6.34 10.20 10.10
C GLU A 141 7.20 9.08 10.68
N TYR A 142 6.57 8.08 11.30
CA TYR A 142 7.27 6.88 11.73
C TYR A 142 7.93 6.15 10.55
N PHE A 143 7.24 6.03 9.40
CA PHE A 143 7.81 5.40 8.21
C PHE A 143 9.06 6.12 7.69
N ARG A 144 9.15 7.44 7.87
CA ARG A 144 10.35 8.21 7.53
C ARG A 144 11.59 7.79 8.34
N THR A 145 11.40 7.17 9.48
CA THR A 145 12.51 6.66 10.32
C THR A 145 12.98 5.27 9.88
N LEU A 146 12.26 4.60 8.98
CA LEU A 146 12.54 3.21 8.57
C LEU A 146 13.41 3.19 7.30
N GLU A 147 14.69 3.07 7.49
CA GLU A 147 15.70 2.94 6.45
C GLU A 147 15.88 1.47 5.97
#